data_f861af9b847624514ad5194206509c97
#
_entry.id   f861af9b847624514ad5194206509c97
#
_cell.length_a   1.000
_cell.length_b   1.000
_cell.length_c   1.000
_cell.angle_alpha   90.00
_cell.angle_beta   90.00
_cell.angle_gamma   90.00
#
_symmetry.space_group_name_H-M   'P 1'
#
loop_
_entity.id
_entity.type
_entity.pdbx_description
1 polymer ?
#
loop_
_entity_poly.entity_id
_entity_poly.type
_entity_poly.pdbx_seq_one_letter_code
_entity_poly.pdbx_strand_id
1 'polypeptide(L)'
;MEDRCMSEIIIENLRYRYPHAKKLALDGLNFSVEKGEFIGIIGENGAGKSTLSQAIMGLVPQFYKGAYGGKVIVDGIEAGKTPVSQLCGHVGLVFQNPFNQLSGAKDNVYEEVAFGMQNLGIPAEEMKERVENALKLLDIWQYRDRNPFDLSGGQMQRVAIASVLVMRPDVMILDEPTSQLDPEGSDEVFRAVETLTNSGITILMIEQKIEKLAAYCDRILLLHGGKQIAFDTPQKVFSMPDLADYGIQEPAFTRICKAEHVTLPDGTYPVTVEEAAGVLKERHAERAEAKGAAKADKKKDSEVLGEEQFLIKNLDFSYLPDVPVLKALNMRLDKRPTAIIGQNGAGKTTLVKLLKGLLKPVSGKIYFRGEDISGKTVAMLAGNVGYVFQNPDDQIFKYNVMDEIMFGPMNIGMDSKRAEEEARRALELTGLTGKEKENPYDLELYERKMTAIASVLAMDTDVLILDEPTIAQDWKGRQIIGGIIRSLSERGKLVIAILHDMDFVAENFERVIIMAHGQVLADGTARDVFMQDEALKKARLQKPYMMQLGEVLGYERAYLTVDEILRNQVS
;
A
#
# COMPACT_ATOMS: atom_id res chain seq x y z
N MET A 1 -11.75 19.06 -41.59
CA MET A 1 -11.33 19.81 -40.39
C MET A 1 -10.85 18.75 -39.43
N GLU A 2 -9.53 18.62 -39.33
CA GLU A 2 -8.92 17.70 -38.39
C GLU A 2 -9.22 18.20 -36.98
N ASP A 3 -10.01 17.43 -36.20
CA ASP A 3 -10.06 17.57 -34.75
C ASP A 3 -8.65 17.30 -34.25
N ARG A 4 -7.85 18.34 -34.08
CA ARG A 4 -6.64 18.26 -33.25
C ARG A 4 -7.12 17.93 -31.88
N CYS A 5 -6.85 16.69 -31.38
CA CYS A 5 -6.88 16.37 -29.98
C CYS A 5 -6.09 17.47 -29.26
N MET A 6 -6.79 18.34 -28.53
CA MET A 6 -6.11 19.39 -27.75
C MET A 6 -5.60 18.74 -26.49
N SER A 7 -4.28 18.80 -26.26
CA SER A 7 -3.67 18.29 -25.05
C SER A 7 -4.20 19.06 -23.85
N GLU A 8 -4.74 18.33 -22.87
CA GLU A 8 -5.30 18.86 -21.62
C GLU A 8 -4.21 19.36 -20.69
N ILE A 9 -3.07 18.63 -20.65
CA ILE A 9 -1.90 18.99 -19.86
C ILE A 9 -0.67 19.04 -20.78
N ILE A 10 0.09 20.12 -20.70
CA ILE A 10 1.37 20.26 -21.40
C ILE A 10 2.45 20.65 -20.40
N ILE A 11 3.51 19.86 -20.35
CA ILE A 11 4.67 20.09 -19.49
C ILE A 11 5.90 20.32 -20.38
N GLU A 12 6.50 21.50 -20.25
CA GLU A 12 7.66 21.94 -21.04
C GLU A 12 8.84 22.24 -20.13
N ASN A 13 9.88 21.41 -20.20
CA ASN A 13 11.16 21.58 -19.49
C ASN A 13 10.97 21.93 -18.00
N LEU A 14 10.01 21.28 -17.33
CA LEU A 14 9.66 21.56 -15.94
C LEU A 14 10.82 21.19 -15.02
N ARG A 15 11.28 22.17 -14.23
CA ARG A 15 12.30 22.02 -13.20
C ARG A 15 11.86 22.66 -11.92
N TYR A 16 12.11 21.95 -10.81
CA TYR A 16 11.79 22.50 -9.50
C TYR A 16 12.76 22.02 -8.42
N ARG A 17 13.11 22.92 -7.50
CA ARG A 17 13.92 22.64 -6.33
C ARG A 17 13.31 23.31 -5.10
N TYR A 18 13.05 22.54 -4.07
CA TYR A 18 12.58 23.07 -2.78
C TYR A 18 13.58 24.03 -2.14
N PRO A 19 13.14 24.99 -1.30
CA PRO A 19 14.02 25.84 -0.50
C PRO A 19 14.99 24.94 0.30
N HIS A 20 16.24 25.38 0.37
CA HIS A 20 17.34 24.70 1.07
C HIS A 20 17.74 23.31 0.54
N ALA A 21 16.97 22.70 -0.38
CA ALA A 21 17.37 21.44 -1.00
C ALA A 21 18.58 21.63 -1.92
N LYS A 22 19.48 20.63 -1.94
CA LYS A 22 20.68 20.63 -2.80
C LYS A 22 20.38 20.09 -4.20
N LYS A 23 19.37 19.23 -4.33
CA LYS A 23 19.00 18.55 -5.57
C LYS A 23 17.69 19.09 -6.12
N LEU A 24 17.50 18.98 -7.44
CA LEU A 24 16.22 19.21 -8.09
C LEU A 24 15.26 18.08 -7.71
N ALA A 25 14.03 18.44 -7.38
CA ALA A 25 12.93 17.49 -7.20
C ALA A 25 12.29 17.09 -8.55
N LEU A 26 12.31 18.03 -9.52
CA LEU A 26 11.95 17.80 -10.92
C LEU A 26 13.05 18.39 -11.81
N ASP A 27 13.50 17.63 -12.81
CA ASP A 27 14.65 18.00 -13.66
C ASP A 27 14.36 17.77 -15.14
N GLY A 28 13.71 18.76 -15.75
CA GLY A 28 13.53 18.85 -17.19
C GLY A 28 12.45 17.91 -17.76
N LEU A 29 11.31 17.76 -17.07
CA LEU A 29 10.20 16.94 -17.55
C LEU A 29 9.56 17.56 -18.81
N ASN A 30 9.25 16.71 -19.81
CA ASN A 30 8.60 17.08 -21.06
C ASN A 30 7.62 16.01 -21.50
N PHE A 31 6.33 16.27 -21.41
CA PHE A 31 5.27 15.39 -21.91
C PHE A 31 3.93 16.13 -22.04
N SER A 32 3.00 15.50 -22.73
CA SER A 32 1.61 15.99 -22.85
C SER A 32 0.62 14.88 -22.59
N VAL A 33 -0.52 15.23 -21.99
CA VAL A 33 -1.64 14.35 -21.70
C VAL A 33 -2.84 14.84 -22.51
N GLU A 34 -3.52 13.92 -23.15
CA GLU A 34 -4.74 14.22 -23.92
C GLU A 34 -5.96 14.21 -23.02
N LYS A 35 -7.03 14.86 -23.48
CA LYS A 35 -8.30 14.93 -22.74
C LYS A 35 -8.90 13.53 -22.57
N GLY A 36 -9.28 13.21 -21.32
CA GLY A 36 -9.91 11.93 -20.98
C GLY A 36 -8.92 10.76 -20.88
N GLU A 37 -7.58 11.00 -20.94
CA GLU A 37 -6.62 9.93 -20.67
C GLU A 37 -6.51 9.60 -19.17
N PHE A 38 -6.27 8.34 -18.89
CA PHE A 38 -5.87 7.87 -17.56
C PHE A 38 -4.36 7.58 -17.53
N ILE A 39 -3.61 8.43 -16.85
CA ILE A 39 -2.15 8.33 -16.71
C ILE A 39 -1.77 7.75 -15.35
N GLY A 40 -1.03 6.64 -15.36
CA GLY A 40 -0.36 6.10 -14.19
C GLY A 40 1.00 6.77 -13.97
N ILE A 41 1.31 7.21 -12.75
CA ILE A 41 2.62 7.78 -12.40
C ILE A 41 3.30 6.85 -11.41
N ILE A 42 4.44 6.28 -11.81
CA ILE A 42 5.24 5.35 -11.01
C ILE A 42 6.68 5.86 -10.81
N GLY A 43 7.35 5.32 -9.81
CA GLY A 43 8.73 5.66 -9.46
C GLY A 43 9.02 5.36 -8.00
N GLU A 44 10.29 5.27 -7.63
CA GLU A 44 10.70 5.11 -6.25
C GLU A 44 10.26 6.29 -5.36
N ASN A 45 10.33 6.12 -4.05
CA ASN A 45 10.09 7.21 -3.12
C ASN A 45 11.14 8.31 -3.35
N GLY A 46 10.71 9.58 -3.28
CA GLY A 46 11.58 10.73 -3.63
C GLY A 46 11.80 10.95 -5.13
N ALA A 47 11.19 10.17 -6.04
CA ALA A 47 11.34 10.35 -7.50
C ALA A 47 10.72 11.63 -8.05
N GLY A 48 9.95 12.39 -7.25
CA GLY A 48 9.31 13.64 -7.65
C GLY A 48 7.83 13.53 -8.01
N LYS A 49 7.18 12.37 -7.79
CA LYS A 49 5.77 12.12 -8.14
C LYS A 49 4.80 13.15 -7.53
N SER A 50 4.79 13.29 -6.20
CA SER A 50 3.91 14.26 -5.52
C SER A 50 4.30 15.72 -5.82
N THR A 51 5.59 15.99 -6.09
CA THR A 51 6.04 17.32 -6.53
C THR A 51 5.46 17.66 -7.91
N LEU A 52 5.38 16.69 -8.82
CA LEU A 52 4.73 16.86 -10.12
C LEU A 52 3.23 17.19 -9.96
N SER A 53 2.51 16.45 -9.11
CA SER A 53 1.11 16.73 -8.79
C SER A 53 0.92 18.15 -8.25
N GLN A 54 1.79 18.57 -7.34
CA GLN A 54 1.78 19.94 -6.79
C GLN A 54 2.09 21.01 -7.86
N ALA A 55 2.93 20.70 -8.86
CA ALA A 55 3.22 21.61 -9.95
C ALA A 55 2.03 21.78 -10.90
N ILE A 56 1.32 20.69 -11.20
CA ILE A 56 0.10 20.73 -12.05
C ILE A 56 -1.01 21.50 -11.34
N MET A 57 -1.17 21.33 -10.02
CA MET A 57 -2.12 22.08 -9.20
C MET A 57 -1.69 23.53 -8.92
N GLY A 58 -0.47 23.95 -9.34
CA GLY A 58 0.05 25.30 -9.09
C GLY A 58 0.53 25.54 -7.66
N LEU A 59 0.55 24.52 -6.79
CA LEU A 59 1.05 24.64 -5.41
C LEU A 59 2.56 24.95 -5.39
N VAL A 60 3.31 24.42 -6.34
CA VAL A 60 4.67 24.86 -6.62
C VAL A 60 4.65 25.74 -7.88
N PRO A 61 5.26 26.92 -7.88
CA PRO A 61 6.06 27.53 -6.80
C PRO A 61 5.24 28.43 -5.84
N GLN A 62 3.92 28.49 -5.97
CA GLN A 62 3.11 29.51 -5.31
C GLN A 62 3.04 29.31 -3.79
N PHE A 63 2.71 28.12 -3.32
CA PHE A 63 2.63 27.76 -1.90
C PHE A 63 3.99 27.27 -1.40
N TYR A 64 4.54 26.23 -2.02
CA TYR A 64 5.89 25.74 -1.73
C TYR A 64 6.89 26.60 -2.53
N LYS A 65 7.46 27.61 -1.87
CA LYS A 65 8.47 28.48 -2.49
C LYS A 65 9.71 27.67 -2.90
N GLY A 66 10.32 28.04 -4.00
CA GLY A 66 11.51 27.34 -4.51
C GLY A 66 11.98 27.88 -5.85
N ALA A 67 13.01 27.25 -6.40
CA ALA A 67 13.48 27.56 -7.74
C ALA A 67 12.63 26.79 -8.76
N TYR A 68 11.92 27.51 -9.59
CA TYR A 68 10.99 26.95 -10.61
C TYR A 68 11.43 27.37 -12.01
N GLY A 69 11.39 26.47 -12.97
CA GLY A 69 11.69 26.70 -14.38
C GLY A 69 10.83 25.83 -15.29
N GLY A 70 10.68 26.26 -16.53
CA GLY A 70 9.79 25.60 -17.49
C GLY A 70 8.35 26.06 -17.37
N LYS A 71 7.42 25.27 -17.91
CA LYS A 71 5.98 25.58 -17.89
C LYS A 71 5.14 24.34 -17.63
N VAL A 72 4.01 24.55 -16.96
CA VAL A 72 2.90 23.60 -16.83
C VAL A 72 1.65 24.33 -17.31
N ILE A 73 1.00 23.81 -18.32
CA ILE A 73 -0.25 24.34 -18.90
C ILE A 73 -1.32 23.29 -18.68
N VAL A 74 -2.44 23.66 -18.09
CA VAL A 74 -3.62 22.81 -17.88
C VAL A 74 -4.82 23.52 -18.49
N ASP A 75 -5.51 22.91 -19.42
CA ASP A 75 -6.64 23.49 -20.17
C ASP A 75 -6.32 24.90 -20.69
N GLY A 76 -5.11 25.09 -21.24
CA GLY A 76 -4.62 26.37 -21.74
C GLY A 76 -4.18 27.38 -20.66
N ILE A 77 -4.29 27.06 -19.37
CA ILE A 77 -3.95 27.91 -18.24
C ILE A 77 -2.54 27.56 -17.72
N GLU A 78 -1.65 28.56 -17.61
CA GLU A 78 -0.30 28.36 -17.06
C GLU A 78 -0.34 28.26 -15.53
N ALA A 79 -0.25 27.04 -14.98
CA ALA A 79 -0.43 26.73 -13.57
C ALA A 79 0.54 27.49 -12.63
N GLY A 80 1.81 27.65 -13.03
CA GLY A 80 2.81 28.35 -12.22
C GLY A 80 2.55 29.85 -12.02
N LYS A 81 1.69 30.48 -12.83
CA LYS A 81 1.38 31.92 -12.81
C LYS A 81 -0.05 32.23 -12.39
N THR A 82 -0.96 31.27 -12.48
CA THR A 82 -2.38 31.45 -12.17
C THR A 82 -2.65 31.12 -10.70
N PRO A 83 -3.35 31.97 -9.94
CA PRO A 83 -3.67 31.68 -8.55
C PRO A 83 -4.34 30.32 -8.36
N VAL A 84 -3.97 29.56 -7.33
CA VAL A 84 -4.54 28.23 -7.03
C VAL A 84 -6.07 28.29 -6.92
N SER A 85 -6.64 29.40 -6.40
CA SER A 85 -8.09 29.61 -6.31
C SER A 85 -8.81 29.64 -7.66
N GLN A 86 -8.12 29.92 -8.75
CA GLN A 86 -8.67 29.83 -10.12
C GLN A 86 -8.43 28.44 -10.71
N LEU A 87 -7.27 27.82 -10.44
CA LEU A 87 -6.93 26.49 -10.92
C LEU A 87 -7.81 25.39 -10.30
N CYS A 88 -8.30 25.55 -9.07
CA CYS A 88 -9.11 24.55 -8.39
C CYS A 88 -10.48 24.26 -9.06
N GLY A 89 -10.91 25.10 -10.01
CA GLY A 89 -12.06 24.81 -10.88
C GLY A 89 -11.75 23.86 -12.04
N HIS A 90 -10.47 23.73 -12.41
CA HIS A 90 -10.00 22.90 -13.53
C HIS A 90 -9.25 21.66 -13.06
N VAL A 91 -8.53 21.76 -11.94
CA VAL A 91 -7.71 20.66 -11.40
C VAL A 91 -8.15 20.32 -9.99
N GLY A 92 -8.49 19.07 -9.77
CA GLY A 92 -8.74 18.51 -8.44
C GLY A 92 -7.57 17.66 -7.97
N LEU A 93 -7.16 17.78 -6.70
CA LEU A 93 -6.11 16.97 -6.08
C LEU A 93 -6.66 16.21 -4.87
N VAL A 94 -6.50 14.89 -4.89
CA VAL A 94 -6.78 14.00 -3.75
C VAL A 94 -5.44 13.63 -3.11
N PHE A 95 -5.27 13.97 -1.83
CA PHE A 95 -4.06 13.70 -1.07
C PHE A 95 -3.98 12.23 -0.62
N GLN A 96 -2.77 11.73 -0.42
CA GLN A 96 -2.49 10.39 0.09
C GLN A 96 -3.18 10.13 1.45
N ASN A 97 -3.18 11.12 2.35
CA ASN A 97 -3.84 11.02 3.64
C ASN A 97 -5.16 11.81 3.62
N PRO A 98 -6.33 11.14 3.68
CA PRO A 98 -7.63 11.80 3.65
C PRO A 98 -7.86 12.76 4.85
N PHE A 99 -7.22 12.51 6.00
CA PHE A 99 -7.28 13.42 7.16
C PHE A 99 -6.77 14.82 6.85
N ASN A 100 -5.81 14.95 5.94
CA ASN A 100 -5.26 16.24 5.53
C ASN A 100 -6.15 16.99 4.53
N GLN A 101 -7.13 16.32 3.96
CA GLN A 101 -8.01 16.87 2.93
C GLN A 101 -9.36 17.30 3.49
N LEU A 102 -9.91 16.54 4.41
CA LEU A 102 -11.21 16.84 5.00
C LEU A 102 -11.09 18.11 5.87
N SER A 103 -12.06 19.01 5.70
CA SER A 103 -12.03 20.33 6.36
C SER A 103 -12.19 20.23 7.87
N GLY A 104 -12.89 19.22 8.35
CA GLY A 104 -13.28 19.07 9.75
C GLY A 104 -14.26 20.16 10.24
N ALA A 105 -14.77 20.98 9.34
CA ALA A 105 -15.71 22.06 9.64
C ALA A 105 -17.17 21.61 9.62
N LYS A 106 -17.44 20.37 9.20
CA LYS A 106 -18.77 19.81 9.00
C LYS A 106 -18.98 18.55 9.82
N ASP A 107 -20.17 18.39 10.35
CA ASP A 107 -20.51 17.29 11.25
C ASP A 107 -20.92 15.98 10.52
N ASN A 108 -21.16 16.06 9.22
CA ASN A 108 -21.55 14.90 8.43
C ASN A 108 -20.92 14.90 7.03
N VAL A 109 -20.88 13.69 6.44
CA VAL A 109 -20.28 13.44 5.10
C VAL A 109 -20.93 14.29 4.02
N TYR A 110 -22.26 14.43 4.03
CA TYR A 110 -22.98 15.18 3.02
C TYR A 110 -22.50 16.65 2.96
N GLU A 111 -22.45 17.30 4.12
CA GLU A 111 -22.03 18.70 4.22
C GLU A 111 -20.53 18.88 3.96
N GLU A 112 -19.69 17.91 4.39
CA GLU A 112 -18.26 17.93 4.11
C GLU A 112 -17.99 17.85 2.59
N VAL A 113 -18.68 16.97 1.86
CA VAL A 113 -18.56 16.86 0.40
C VAL A 113 -19.10 18.12 -0.30
N ALA A 114 -20.17 18.74 0.22
CA ALA A 114 -20.71 19.98 -0.32
C ALA A 114 -19.85 21.23 -0.05
N PHE A 115 -18.92 21.15 0.91
CA PHE A 115 -18.21 22.31 1.45
C PHE A 115 -17.42 23.09 0.39
N GLY A 116 -16.70 22.41 -0.51
CA GLY A 116 -15.99 23.08 -1.61
C GLY A 116 -16.91 23.86 -2.53
N MET A 117 -18.05 23.27 -2.89
CA MET A 117 -19.05 23.94 -3.75
C MET A 117 -19.69 25.14 -3.08
N GLN A 118 -19.92 25.10 -1.75
CA GLN A 118 -20.42 26.24 -0.97
C GLN A 118 -19.47 27.43 -1.07
N ASN A 119 -18.17 27.19 -0.99
CA ASN A 119 -17.14 28.24 -1.09
C ASN A 119 -17.08 28.87 -2.49
N LEU A 120 -17.46 28.12 -3.52
CA LEU A 120 -17.57 28.62 -4.91
C LEU A 120 -18.92 29.26 -5.22
N GLY A 121 -19.87 29.27 -4.28
CA GLY A 121 -21.20 29.86 -4.47
C GLY A 121 -22.11 29.09 -5.45
N ILE A 122 -21.93 27.78 -5.56
CA ILE A 122 -22.80 26.91 -6.39
C ILE A 122 -24.22 26.89 -5.79
N PRO A 123 -25.29 26.95 -6.61
CA PRO A 123 -26.67 26.93 -6.12
C PRO A 123 -27.01 25.66 -5.35
N ALA A 124 -27.83 25.77 -4.29
CA ALA A 124 -28.16 24.66 -3.38
C ALA A 124 -28.77 23.44 -4.08
N GLU A 125 -29.65 23.64 -5.05
CA GLU A 125 -30.28 22.55 -5.82
C GLU A 125 -29.24 21.76 -6.63
N GLU A 126 -28.30 22.46 -7.26
CA GLU A 126 -27.22 21.83 -8.01
C GLU A 126 -26.24 21.10 -7.09
N MET A 127 -25.91 21.69 -5.93
CA MET A 127 -25.09 21.02 -4.92
C MET A 127 -25.71 19.69 -4.48
N LYS A 128 -27.03 19.67 -4.23
CA LYS A 128 -27.76 18.47 -3.80
C LYS A 128 -27.63 17.34 -4.82
N GLU A 129 -27.86 17.64 -6.09
CA GLU A 129 -27.75 16.66 -7.18
C GLU A 129 -26.31 16.12 -7.30
N ARG A 130 -25.31 17.01 -7.29
CA ARG A 130 -23.89 16.62 -7.42
C ARG A 130 -23.41 15.75 -6.26
N VAL A 131 -23.76 16.12 -5.01
CA VAL A 131 -23.39 15.35 -3.81
C VAL A 131 -24.03 13.97 -3.85
N GLU A 132 -25.34 13.89 -4.13
CA GLU A 132 -26.05 12.62 -4.20
C GLU A 132 -25.43 11.67 -5.24
N ASN A 133 -25.13 12.19 -6.43
CA ASN A 133 -24.52 11.41 -7.50
C ASN A 133 -23.09 10.94 -7.13
N ALA A 134 -22.27 11.81 -6.57
CA ALA A 134 -20.90 11.46 -6.16
C ALA A 134 -20.88 10.41 -5.04
N LEU A 135 -21.73 10.57 -4.01
CA LEU A 135 -21.81 9.63 -2.91
C LEU A 135 -22.34 8.25 -3.35
N LYS A 136 -23.27 8.21 -4.30
CA LYS A 136 -23.76 6.95 -4.89
C LYS A 136 -22.72 6.28 -5.76
N LEU A 137 -22.01 7.04 -6.62
CA LEU A 137 -20.96 6.52 -7.48
C LEU A 137 -19.85 5.84 -6.68
N LEU A 138 -19.50 6.42 -5.54
CA LEU A 138 -18.43 5.93 -4.66
C LEU A 138 -18.93 4.96 -3.57
N ASP A 139 -20.21 4.52 -3.63
CA ASP A 139 -20.85 3.60 -2.68
C ASP A 139 -20.69 4.03 -1.20
N ILE A 140 -20.92 5.32 -0.93
CA ILE A 140 -20.86 5.90 0.42
C ILE A 140 -22.10 6.71 0.79
N TRP A 141 -23.17 6.63 -0.02
CA TRP A 141 -24.45 7.33 0.25
C TRP A 141 -25.07 6.96 1.59
N GLN A 142 -24.94 5.71 2.03
CA GLN A 142 -25.46 5.19 3.30
C GLN A 142 -24.79 5.83 4.53
N TYR A 143 -23.63 6.48 4.35
CA TYR A 143 -22.86 7.14 5.40
C TYR A 143 -23.05 8.67 5.43
N ARG A 144 -23.90 9.24 4.56
CA ARG A 144 -24.04 10.68 4.36
C ARG A 144 -24.32 11.49 5.64
N ASP A 145 -25.01 10.87 6.62
CA ASP A 145 -25.40 11.50 7.88
C ASP A 145 -24.39 11.23 9.02
N ARG A 146 -23.30 10.47 8.76
CA ARG A 146 -22.25 10.18 9.76
C ARG A 146 -21.16 11.24 9.75
N ASN A 147 -20.48 11.38 10.90
CA ASN A 147 -19.29 12.20 10.95
C ASN A 147 -18.19 11.56 10.08
N PRO A 148 -17.50 12.33 9.20
CA PRO A 148 -16.44 11.80 8.35
C PRO A 148 -15.31 11.10 9.12
N PHE A 149 -15.00 11.58 10.33
CA PHE A 149 -13.92 11.02 11.17
C PHE A 149 -14.30 9.75 11.93
N ASP A 150 -15.58 9.39 11.94
CA ASP A 150 -16.06 8.10 12.48
C ASP A 150 -16.05 6.97 11.43
N LEU A 151 -15.60 7.27 10.21
CA LEU A 151 -15.53 6.34 9.10
C LEU A 151 -14.22 5.53 9.13
N SER A 152 -14.23 4.34 8.50
CA SER A 152 -12.98 3.63 8.23
C SER A 152 -12.10 4.40 7.25
N GLY A 153 -10.77 4.14 7.25
CA GLY A 153 -9.84 4.81 6.35
C GLY A 153 -10.27 4.75 4.87
N GLY A 154 -10.78 3.59 4.42
CA GLY A 154 -11.28 3.44 3.04
C GLY A 154 -12.56 4.23 2.77
N GLN A 155 -13.49 4.29 3.71
CA GLN A 155 -14.68 5.11 3.58
C GLN A 155 -14.31 6.60 3.58
N MET A 156 -13.40 7.01 4.44
CA MET A 156 -12.90 8.38 4.51
C MET A 156 -12.18 8.80 3.21
N GLN A 157 -11.38 7.90 2.64
CA GLN A 157 -10.72 8.13 1.34
C GLN A 157 -11.75 8.36 0.22
N ARG A 158 -12.84 7.57 0.20
CA ARG A 158 -13.93 7.77 -0.77
C ARG A 158 -14.68 9.09 -0.54
N VAL A 159 -14.82 9.55 0.69
CA VAL A 159 -15.34 10.90 0.99
C VAL A 159 -14.40 11.98 0.45
N ALA A 160 -13.09 11.82 0.63
CA ALA A 160 -12.09 12.74 0.08
C ALA A 160 -12.14 12.80 -1.46
N ILE A 161 -12.30 11.64 -2.13
CA ILE A 161 -12.50 11.59 -3.58
C ILE A 161 -13.82 12.29 -3.96
N ALA A 162 -14.92 12.04 -3.23
CA ALA A 162 -16.21 12.66 -3.48
C ALA A 162 -16.14 14.18 -3.38
N SER A 163 -15.42 14.74 -2.39
CA SER A 163 -15.29 16.18 -2.17
C SER A 163 -14.58 16.91 -3.32
N VAL A 164 -13.71 16.21 -4.04
CA VAL A 164 -13.08 16.73 -5.26
C VAL A 164 -13.98 16.53 -6.47
N LEU A 165 -14.61 15.37 -6.60
CA LEU A 165 -15.45 15.02 -7.75
C LEU A 165 -16.63 15.96 -7.94
N VAL A 166 -17.28 16.39 -6.84
CA VAL A 166 -18.44 17.32 -6.91
C VAL A 166 -18.11 18.69 -7.50
N MET A 167 -16.81 19.06 -7.49
CA MET A 167 -16.33 20.29 -8.11
C MET A 167 -16.32 20.22 -9.65
N ARG A 168 -16.43 18.99 -10.22
CA ARG A 168 -16.36 18.70 -11.66
C ARG A 168 -15.09 19.26 -12.32
N PRO A 169 -13.90 18.90 -11.83
CA PRO A 169 -12.66 19.32 -12.46
C PRO A 169 -12.47 18.64 -13.82
N ASP A 170 -11.78 19.29 -14.76
CA ASP A 170 -11.38 18.70 -16.05
C ASP A 170 -10.27 17.65 -15.85
N VAL A 171 -9.36 17.93 -14.90
CA VAL A 171 -8.24 17.07 -14.52
C VAL A 171 -8.35 16.68 -13.05
N MET A 172 -8.23 15.39 -12.76
CA MET A 172 -8.21 14.88 -11.39
C MET A 172 -6.90 14.16 -11.10
N ILE A 173 -6.19 14.60 -10.07
CA ILE A 173 -4.94 14.00 -9.62
C ILE A 173 -5.21 13.22 -8.33
N LEU A 174 -4.77 11.97 -8.28
CA LEU A 174 -4.93 11.07 -7.14
C LEU A 174 -3.54 10.64 -6.66
N ASP A 175 -3.14 11.07 -5.46
CA ASP A 175 -1.83 10.72 -4.88
C ASP A 175 -1.99 9.54 -3.90
N GLU A 176 -1.62 8.33 -4.36
CA GLU A 176 -1.74 7.06 -3.64
C GLU A 176 -3.12 6.81 -2.99
N PRO A 177 -4.23 6.94 -3.72
CA PRO A 177 -5.57 6.93 -3.14
C PRO A 177 -5.98 5.56 -2.56
N THR A 178 -5.22 4.50 -2.85
CA THR A 178 -5.55 3.14 -2.38
C THR A 178 -4.59 2.60 -1.33
N SER A 179 -3.65 3.42 -0.82
CA SER A 179 -2.58 2.99 0.08
C SER A 179 -3.07 2.44 1.43
N GLN A 180 -4.23 2.91 1.92
CA GLN A 180 -4.82 2.50 3.20
C GLN A 180 -6.06 1.60 3.03
N LEU A 181 -6.31 1.13 1.79
CA LEU A 181 -7.49 0.34 1.47
C LEU A 181 -7.18 -1.15 1.45
N ASP A 182 -8.16 -1.94 1.88
CA ASP A 182 -8.18 -3.37 1.61
C ASP A 182 -8.33 -3.64 0.10
N PRO A 183 -8.12 -4.88 -0.37
CA PRO A 183 -8.16 -5.18 -1.81
C PRO A 183 -9.48 -4.79 -2.48
N GLU A 184 -10.63 -5.04 -1.83
CA GLU A 184 -11.95 -4.69 -2.38
C GLU A 184 -12.13 -3.17 -2.48
N GLY A 185 -11.79 -2.42 -1.43
CA GLY A 185 -11.82 -0.95 -1.46
C GLY A 185 -10.92 -0.35 -2.53
N SER A 186 -9.76 -0.98 -2.79
CA SER A 186 -8.88 -0.59 -3.90
C SER A 186 -9.56 -0.79 -5.25
N ASP A 187 -10.22 -1.95 -5.47
CA ASP A 187 -10.93 -2.22 -6.73
C ASP A 187 -12.11 -1.26 -6.95
N GLU A 188 -12.80 -0.91 -5.88
CA GLU A 188 -13.88 0.08 -5.94
C GLU A 188 -13.38 1.45 -6.41
N VAL A 189 -12.20 1.90 -5.89
CA VAL A 189 -11.58 3.15 -6.32
C VAL A 189 -11.16 3.08 -7.79
N PHE A 190 -10.49 2.01 -8.24
CA PHE A 190 -10.07 1.87 -9.64
C PHE A 190 -11.28 1.84 -10.59
N ARG A 191 -12.35 1.12 -10.27
CA ARG A 191 -13.60 1.11 -11.05
C ARG A 191 -14.29 2.48 -11.09
N ALA A 192 -14.28 3.21 -9.97
CA ALA A 192 -14.80 4.57 -9.95
C ALA A 192 -13.97 5.50 -10.85
N VAL A 193 -12.64 5.41 -10.79
CA VAL A 193 -11.72 6.17 -11.64
C VAL A 193 -11.94 5.85 -13.12
N GLU A 194 -12.06 4.58 -13.50
CA GLU A 194 -12.40 4.16 -14.86
C GLU A 194 -13.73 4.77 -15.34
N THR A 195 -14.76 4.78 -14.49
CA THR A 195 -16.04 5.42 -14.80
C THR A 195 -15.87 6.92 -15.04
N LEU A 196 -15.02 7.60 -14.26
CA LEU A 196 -14.72 9.03 -14.42
C LEU A 196 -13.98 9.30 -15.72
N THR A 197 -12.98 8.50 -16.07
CA THR A 197 -12.24 8.60 -17.33
C THR A 197 -13.18 8.41 -18.51
N ASN A 198 -14.04 7.38 -18.47
CA ASN A 198 -15.06 7.14 -19.50
C ASN A 198 -16.08 8.29 -19.62
N SER A 199 -16.23 9.15 -18.61
CA SER A 199 -17.06 10.36 -18.68
C SER A 199 -16.31 11.58 -19.21
N GLY A 200 -15.03 11.43 -19.58
CA GLY A 200 -14.20 12.46 -20.21
C GLY A 200 -13.32 13.26 -19.23
N ILE A 201 -13.22 12.86 -17.98
CA ILE A 201 -12.31 13.47 -16.99
C ILE A 201 -10.89 12.90 -17.20
N THR A 202 -9.89 13.76 -17.30
CA THR A 202 -8.48 13.36 -17.38
C THR A 202 -7.97 12.99 -16.00
N ILE A 203 -7.38 11.80 -15.86
CA ILE A 203 -6.92 11.27 -14.57
C ILE A 203 -5.40 11.11 -14.55
N LEU A 204 -4.75 11.62 -13.50
CA LEU A 204 -3.37 11.28 -13.15
C LEU A 204 -3.37 10.58 -11.80
N MET A 205 -2.93 9.33 -11.75
CA MET A 205 -2.88 8.55 -10.52
C MET A 205 -1.45 8.13 -10.19
N ILE A 206 -0.96 8.58 -9.04
CA ILE A 206 0.25 8.03 -8.43
C ILE A 206 -0.17 6.80 -7.66
N GLU A 207 0.45 5.64 -7.93
CA GLU A 207 0.10 4.40 -7.24
C GLU A 207 1.32 3.45 -7.21
N GLN A 208 1.36 2.61 -6.16
CA GLN A 208 2.41 1.59 -6.00
C GLN A 208 1.91 0.18 -6.35
N LYS A 209 0.58 -0.02 -6.48
CA LYS A 209 -0.04 -1.27 -6.93
C LYS A 209 0.02 -1.34 -8.46
N ILE A 210 1.20 -1.67 -8.97
CA ILE A 210 1.54 -1.58 -10.39
C ILE A 210 0.69 -2.48 -11.29
N GLU A 211 0.29 -3.67 -10.81
CA GLU A 211 -0.57 -4.59 -11.57
C GLU A 211 -1.95 -3.98 -11.83
N LYS A 212 -2.53 -3.33 -10.80
CA LYS A 212 -3.81 -2.62 -10.97
C LYS A 212 -3.64 -1.41 -11.86
N LEU A 213 -2.61 -0.59 -11.61
CA LEU A 213 -2.36 0.59 -12.43
C LEU A 213 -2.19 0.22 -13.90
N ALA A 214 -1.39 -0.84 -14.20
CA ALA A 214 -1.16 -1.33 -15.55
C ALA A 214 -2.42 -1.85 -16.25
N ALA A 215 -3.41 -2.33 -15.49
CA ALA A 215 -4.66 -2.84 -16.05
C ALA A 215 -5.67 -1.74 -16.42
N TYR A 216 -5.55 -0.54 -15.83
CA TYR A 216 -6.55 0.51 -15.98
C TYR A 216 -6.07 1.74 -16.72
N CYS A 217 -4.75 2.07 -16.69
CA CYS A 217 -4.26 3.30 -17.30
C CYS A 217 -3.91 3.12 -18.79
N ASP A 218 -4.06 4.21 -19.56
CA ASP A 218 -3.70 4.26 -20.99
C ASP A 218 -2.18 4.34 -21.17
N ARG A 219 -1.53 5.17 -20.36
CA ARG A 219 -0.07 5.36 -20.39
C ARG A 219 0.49 5.45 -18.97
N ILE A 220 1.77 5.12 -18.84
CA ILE A 220 2.53 5.21 -17.60
C ILE A 220 3.67 6.21 -17.76
N LEU A 221 3.77 7.14 -16.80
CA LEU A 221 4.91 8.00 -16.59
C LEU A 221 5.82 7.40 -15.52
N LEU A 222 7.01 6.95 -15.91
CA LEU A 222 8.05 6.48 -15.00
C LEU A 222 8.99 7.65 -14.66
N LEU A 223 9.07 7.98 -13.38
CA LEU A 223 9.97 8.98 -12.82
C LEU A 223 11.09 8.33 -12.01
N HIS A 224 12.31 8.84 -12.14
CA HIS A 224 13.45 8.47 -11.30
C HIS A 224 14.36 9.68 -11.08
N GLY A 225 14.69 9.99 -9.81
CA GLY A 225 15.57 11.10 -9.45
C GLY A 225 15.12 12.46 -10.03
N GLY A 226 13.82 12.72 -10.11
CA GLY A 226 13.24 13.94 -10.69
C GLY A 226 13.16 13.98 -12.21
N LYS A 227 13.59 12.93 -12.92
CA LYS A 227 13.61 12.85 -14.37
C LYS A 227 12.54 11.92 -14.92
N GLN A 228 12.06 12.23 -16.09
CA GLN A 228 11.22 11.35 -16.89
C GLN A 228 12.09 10.28 -17.56
N ILE A 229 11.86 9.02 -17.22
CA ILE A 229 12.55 7.87 -17.80
C ILE A 229 11.78 7.32 -18.99
N ALA A 230 10.45 7.18 -18.84
CA ALA A 230 9.56 6.72 -19.88
C ALA A 230 8.18 7.37 -19.76
N PHE A 231 7.48 7.47 -20.89
CA PHE A 231 6.07 7.85 -20.95
C PHE A 231 5.43 7.17 -22.16
N ASP A 232 4.83 6.01 -21.94
CA ASP A 232 4.25 5.16 -23.00
C ASP A 232 3.20 4.21 -22.41
N THR A 233 2.64 3.31 -23.22
CA THR A 233 1.70 2.27 -22.76
C THR A 233 2.31 1.39 -21.66
N PRO A 234 1.50 0.82 -20.77
CA PRO A 234 1.99 -0.06 -19.70
C PRO A 234 2.88 -1.20 -20.23
N GLN A 235 2.47 -1.85 -21.34
CA GLN A 235 3.22 -2.94 -21.96
C GLN A 235 4.63 -2.51 -22.36
N LYS A 236 4.79 -1.33 -22.98
CA LYS A 236 6.10 -0.83 -23.37
C LYS A 236 6.96 -0.44 -22.18
N VAL A 237 6.38 0.25 -21.19
CA VAL A 237 7.11 0.69 -19.99
C VAL A 237 7.61 -0.52 -19.20
N PHE A 238 6.75 -1.50 -18.92
CA PHE A 238 7.14 -2.70 -18.18
C PHE A 238 7.98 -3.70 -18.99
N SER A 239 8.04 -3.54 -20.32
CA SER A 239 8.96 -4.30 -21.16
C SER A 239 10.39 -3.77 -21.17
N MET A 240 10.63 -2.57 -20.63
CA MET A 240 11.96 -1.99 -20.54
C MET A 240 12.92 -2.94 -19.78
N PRO A 241 14.20 -3.01 -20.18
CA PRO A 241 15.22 -3.66 -19.38
C PRO A 241 15.48 -2.82 -18.10
N ASP A 242 16.02 -3.50 -17.08
CA ASP A 242 16.61 -2.86 -15.89
C ASP A 242 15.69 -1.92 -15.09
N LEU A 243 14.36 -2.18 -15.07
CA LEU A 243 13.40 -1.42 -14.27
C LEU A 243 13.76 -1.39 -12.78
N ALA A 244 14.42 -2.44 -12.29
CA ALA A 244 14.94 -2.53 -10.93
C ALA A 244 15.91 -1.38 -10.59
N ASP A 245 16.68 -0.87 -11.57
CA ASP A 245 17.61 0.26 -11.37
C ASP A 245 16.84 1.57 -11.10
N TYR A 246 15.61 1.65 -11.58
CA TYR A 246 14.69 2.77 -11.32
C TYR A 246 13.80 2.55 -10.08
N GLY A 247 14.05 1.47 -9.31
CA GLY A 247 13.29 1.15 -8.11
C GLY A 247 11.90 0.58 -8.36
N ILE A 248 11.65 0.03 -9.55
CA ILE A 248 10.38 -0.57 -9.96
C ILE A 248 10.55 -2.07 -10.19
N GLN A 249 9.64 -2.87 -9.65
CA GLN A 249 9.48 -4.27 -10.03
C GLN A 249 8.43 -4.36 -11.15
N GLU A 250 8.67 -5.21 -12.14
CA GLU A 250 7.65 -5.49 -13.15
C GLU A 250 6.45 -6.24 -12.55
N PRO A 251 5.25 -6.09 -13.14
CA PRO A 251 4.10 -6.92 -12.79
C PRO A 251 4.46 -8.42 -12.79
N ALA A 252 3.85 -9.18 -11.91
CA ALA A 252 4.09 -10.61 -11.78
C ALA A 252 3.88 -11.36 -13.12
N PHE A 253 2.90 -10.94 -13.92
CA PHE A 253 2.62 -11.45 -15.26
C PHE A 253 3.76 -11.17 -16.25
N THR A 254 4.32 -9.95 -16.21
CA THR A 254 5.47 -9.57 -17.04
C THR A 254 6.70 -10.40 -16.67
N ARG A 255 6.97 -10.57 -15.38
CA ARG A 255 8.13 -11.35 -14.88
C ARG A 255 8.11 -12.80 -15.38
N ILE A 256 6.96 -13.48 -15.31
CA ILE A 256 6.85 -14.86 -15.78
C ILE A 256 7.03 -14.93 -17.30
N CYS A 257 6.39 -14.01 -18.06
CA CYS A 257 6.50 -14.00 -19.52
C CYS A 257 7.91 -13.64 -19.99
N LYS A 258 8.62 -12.73 -19.31
CA LYS A 258 10.05 -12.44 -19.56
C LYS A 258 10.92 -13.69 -19.33
N ALA A 259 10.73 -14.38 -18.22
CA ALA A 259 11.50 -15.58 -17.90
C ALA A 259 11.23 -16.73 -18.88
N GLU A 260 10.04 -16.83 -19.43
CA GLU A 260 9.67 -17.84 -20.45
C GLU A 260 9.95 -17.37 -21.88
N HIS A 261 10.40 -16.14 -22.08
CA HIS A 261 10.62 -15.52 -23.40
C HIS A 261 9.37 -15.54 -24.29
N VAL A 262 8.21 -15.23 -23.72
CA VAL A 262 6.93 -15.17 -24.42
C VAL A 262 6.43 -13.73 -24.43
N THR A 263 6.14 -13.21 -25.61
CA THR A 263 5.72 -11.82 -25.84
C THR A 263 4.34 -11.76 -26.47
N LEU A 264 3.73 -10.59 -26.42
CA LEU A 264 2.58 -10.21 -27.22
C LEU A 264 2.99 -10.10 -28.71
N PRO A 265 2.02 -10.05 -29.65
CA PRO A 265 2.33 -9.96 -31.09
C PRO A 265 3.17 -8.74 -31.50
N ASP A 266 3.12 -7.66 -30.74
CA ASP A 266 3.91 -6.44 -30.96
C ASP A 266 5.33 -6.49 -30.37
N GLY A 267 5.70 -7.61 -29.73
CA GLY A 267 7.00 -7.83 -29.09
C GLY A 267 7.11 -7.32 -27.66
N THR A 268 6.06 -6.72 -27.09
CA THR A 268 6.01 -6.32 -25.67
C THR A 268 5.61 -7.49 -24.78
N TYR A 269 5.78 -7.33 -23.46
CA TYR A 269 5.36 -8.35 -22.50
C TYR A 269 3.99 -8.04 -21.90
N PRO A 270 3.19 -9.09 -21.60
CA PRO A 270 1.91 -8.96 -20.90
C PRO A 270 2.02 -8.22 -19.56
N VAL A 271 1.01 -7.41 -19.24
CA VAL A 271 0.91 -6.69 -17.96
C VAL A 271 -0.35 -7.06 -17.16
N THR A 272 -1.28 -7.79 -17.79
CA THR A 272 -2.51 -8.28 -17.14
C THR A 272 -2.56 -9.81 -17.13
N VAL A 273 -3.45 -10.36 -16.29
CA VAL A 273 -3.65 -11.82 -16.22
C VAL A 273 -4.23 -12.37 -17.53
N GLU A 274 -5.12 -11.62 -18.18
CA GLU A 274 -5.75 -12.01 -19.45
C GLU A 274 -4.73 -12.08 -20.58
N GLU A 275 -3.89 -11.04 -20.71
CA GLU A 275 -2.80 -11.01 -21.70
C GLU A 275 -1.81 -12.16 -21.49
N ALA A 276 -1.37 -12.37 -20.23
CA ALA A 276 -0.43 -13.44 -19.89
C ALA A 276 -1.03 -14.83 -20.15
N ALA A 277 -2.29 -15.04 -19.77
CA ALA A 277 -2.98 -16.29 -20.04
C ALA A 277 -3.12 -16.55 -21.55
N GLY A 278 -3.40 -15.51 -22.35
CA GLY A 278 -3.48 -15.60 -23.80
C GLY A 278 -2.22 -16.15 -24.44
N VAL A 279 -1.04 -15.65 -24.04
CA VAL A 279 0.25 -16.07 -24.64
C VAL A 279 0.85 -17.33 -24.02
N LEU A 280 0.53 -17.62 -22.73
CA LEU A 280 1.08 -18.80 -22.04
C LEU A 280 0.28 -20.07 -22.29
N LYS A 281 -1.04 -19.96 -22.56
CA LYS A 281 -1.93 -21.12 -22.68
C LYS A 281 -1.50 -22.11 -23.76
N GLU A 282 -1.13 -21.64 -24.94
CA GLU A 282 -0.67 -22.46 -26.04
C GLU A 282 0.62 -23.23 -25.69
N ARG A 283 1.59 -22.51 -25.13
CA ARG A 283 2.89 -23.07 -24.75
C ARG A 283 2.80 -24.07 -23.61
N HIS A 284 1.88 -23.88 -22.66
CA HIS A 284 1.67 -24.79 -21.55
C HIS A 284 0.86 -26.03 -21.98
N ALA A 285 -0.06 -25.90 -22.93
CA ALA A 285 -0.75 -27.05 -23.54
C ALA A 285 0.23 -27.98 -24.27
N GLU A 286 1.15 -27.42 -25.09
CA GLU A 286 2.20 -28.20 -25.76
C GLU A 286 3.12 -28.94 -24.76
N ARG A 287 3.45 -28.31 -23.62
CA ARG A 287 4.28 -28.93 -22.57
C ARG A 287 3.53 -30.00 -21.76
N ALA A 288 2.23 -29.83 -21.52
CA ALA A 288 1.40 -30.81 -20.82
C ALA A 288 1.27 -32.10 -21.65
N GLU A 289 1.14 -32.00 -22.99
CA GLU A 289 1.15 -33.16 -23.89
C GLU A 289 2.53 -33.86 -23.96
N ALA A 290 3.64 -33.08 -23.81
CA ALA A 290 5.00 -33.62 -23.87
C ALA A 290 5.45 -34.32 -22.56
N LYS A 291 4.90 -33.92 -21.41
CA LYS A 291 5.26 -34.45 -20.07
C LYS A 291 4.19 -35.42 -19.54
N GLY A 292 3.75 -36.40 -20.27
CA GLY A 292 2.78 -37.40 -19.77
C GLY A 292 2.94 -37.66 -18.26
N ALA A 293 1.97 -37.16 -17.47
CA ALA A 293 1.63 -37.52 -16.09
C ALA A 293 2.81 -37.71 -15.10
N ALA A 294 3.48 -36.67 -14.72
CA ALA A 294 4.25 -36.67 -13.47
C ALA A 294 3.26 -36.53 -12.28
N LYS A 295 3.12 -37.61 -11.51
CA LYS A 295 2.27 -37.67 -10.32
C LYS A 295 2.64 -36.56 -9.37
N ALA A 296 1.63 -35.75 -8.98
CA ALA A 296 1.73 -34.78 -7.92
C ALA A 296 2.30 -35.45 -6.66
N ASP A 297 3.44 -34.96 -6.22
CA ASP A 297 4.01 -35.33 -4.90
C ASP A 297 3.08 -34.80 -3.82
N LYS A 298 2.23 -35.69 -3.30
CA LYS A 298 1.52 -35.47 -2.04
C LYS A 298 2.51 -35.64 -0.90
N LYS A 299 3.48 -34.74 -0.75
CA LYS A 299 4.04 -34.49 0.56
C LYS A 299 2.94 -33.81 1.38
N LYS A 300 2.29 -34.60 2.24
CA LYS A 300 1.67 -34.05 3.44
C LYS A 300 2.80 -33.34 4.17
N ASP A 301 2.82 -32.03 4.12
CA ASP A 301 3.53 -31.23 5.10
C ASP A 301 2.84 -31.54 6.42
N SER A 302 3.40 -32.54 7.14
CA SER A 302 2.99 -32.85 8.50
C SER A 302 3.22 -31.58 9.31
N GLU A 303 2.16 -31.09 9.94
CA GLU A 303 2.19 -30.05 10.97
C GLU A 303 3.19 -30.45 12.07
N VAL A 304 4.44 -30.15 11.89
CA VAL A 304 5.37 -30.05 13.02
C VAL A 304 5.04 -28.73 13.69
N LEU A 305 4.12 -28.80 14.65
CA LEU A 305 3.79 -27.67 15.51
C LEU A 305 5.09 -27.23 16.20
N GLY A 306 5.61 -26.08 15.82
CA GLY A 306 6.77 -25.45 16.45
C GLY A 306 6.51 -25.13 17.92
N GLU A 307 7.56 -24.67 18.63
CA GLU A 307 7.46 -24.22 20.01
C GLU A 307 6.44 -23.09 20.16
N GLU A 308 5.41 -23.30 21.02
CA GLU A 308 4.33 -22.34 21.26
C GLU A 308 4.87 -21.04 21.85
N GLN A 309 4.59 -19.93 21.19
CA GLN A 309 4.90 -18.58 21.67
C GLN A 309 3.69 -17.92 22.32
N PHE A 310 2.53 -17.95 21.65
CA PHE A 310 1.28 -17.46 22.21
C PHE A 310 0.19 -18.52 22.19
N LEU A 311 -0.60 -18.57 23.27
CA LEU A 311 -1.85 -19.33 23.36
C LEU A 311 -2.97 -18.39 23.79
N ILE A 312 -3.98 -18.27 22.97
CA ILE A 312 -5.14 -17.41 23.19
C ILE A 312 -6.35 -18.32 23.43
N LYS A 313 -7.09 -18.09 24.52
CA LYS A 313 -8.24 -18.90 24.91
C LYS A 313 -9.47 -18.05 25.16
N ASN A 314 -10.52 -18.28 24.36
CA ASN A 314 -11.86 -17.67 24.48
C ASN A 314 -11.78 -16.15 24.68
N LEU A 315 -10.98 -15.48 23.84
CA LEU A 315 -10.68 -14.05 23.97
C LEU A 315 -11.81 -13.21 23.44
N ASP A 316 -12.42 -12.39 24.30
CA ASP A 316 -13.38 -11.36 23.92
C ASP A 316 -12.81 -9.96 24.17
N PHE A 317 -13.11 -9.05 23.26
CA PHE A 317 -12.74 -7.64 23.43
C PHE A 317 -13.76 -6.70 22.80
N SER A 318 -14.03 -5.59 23.49
CA SER A 318 -14.88 -4.47 23.04
C SER A 318 -14.26 -3.16 23.50
N TYR A 319 -14.25 -2.14 22.64
CA TYR A 319 -13.93 -0.76 23.06
C TYR A 319 -15.09 -0.11 23.79
N LEU A 320 -16.32 -0.42 23.37
CA LEU A 320 -17.57 -0.01 24.01
C LEU A 320 -18.38 -1.25 24.41
N PRO A 321 -19.15 -1.22 25.50
CA PRO A 321 -19.83 -2.41 26.05
C PRO A 321 -20.66 -3.21 25.04
N ASP A 322 -21.34 -2.52 24.11
CA ASP A 322 -22.28 -3.14 23.17
C ASP A 322 -21.70 -3.36 21.75
N VAL A 323 -20.40 -3.10 21.55
CA VAL A 323 -19.76 -3.20 20.23
C VAL A 323 -18.60 -4.20 20.29
N PRO A 324 -18.86 -5.53 20.19
CA PRO A 324 -17.83 -6.53 20.26
C PRO A 324 -16.91 -6.49 19.04
N VAL A 325 -15.59 -6.40 19.28
CA VAL A 325 -14.55 -6.38 18.24
C VAL A 325 -13.92 -7.77 18.06
N LEU A 326 -13.65 -8.49 19.14
CA LEU A 326 -13.21 -9.89 19.09
C LEU A 326 -14.23 -10.75 19.85
N LYS A 327 -14.49 -11.97 19.34
CA LYS A 327 -15.57 -12.85 19.82
C LYS A 327 -15.05 -14.26 20.02
N ALA A 328 -14.89 -14.67 21.30
CA ALA A 328 -14.47 -16.02 21.73
C ALA A 328 -13.27 -16.55 20.90
N LEU A 329 -12.30 -15.69 20.61
CA LEU A 329 -11.18 -16.00 19.74
C LEU A 329 -10.26 -17.01 20.41
N ASN A 330 -9.95 -18.09 19.70
CA ASN A 330 -9.00 -19.11 20.08
C ASN A 330 -7.91 -19.21 19.03
N MET A 331 -6.64 -19.16 19.44
CA MET A 331 -5.51 -19.19 18.53
C MET A 331 -4.25 -19.66 19.27
N ARG A 332 -3.39 -20.34 18.54
CA ARG A 332 -2.06 -20.72 18.99
C ARG A 332 -1.03 -20.20 17.97
N LEU A 333 0.00 -19.49 18.41
CA LEU A 333 1.08 -19.01 17.54
C LEU A 333 2.40 -19.70 17.96
N ASP A 334 3.10 -20.22 16.97
CA ASP A 334 4.44 -20.79 17.08
C ASP A 334 5.50 -19.82 16.52
N LYS A 335 6.72 -20.27 16.26
CA LYS A 335 7.82 -19.42 15.76
C LYS A 335 7.79 -19.12 14.26
N ARG A 336 6.85 -19.70 13.50
CA ARG A 336 6.75 -19.45 12.06
C ARG A 336 6.33 -18.01 11.80
N PRO A 337 6.94 -17.31 10.83
CA PRO A 337 6.48 -15.99 10.43
C PRO A 337 5.01 -16.07 10.01
N THR A 338 4.17 -15.27 10.67
CA THR A 338 2.72 -15.34 10.57
C THR A 338 2.13 -14.04 10.07
N ALA A 339 1.44 -14.08 8.93
CA ALA A 339 0.65 -12.95 8.44
C ALA A 339 -0.79 -13.03 8.96
N ILE A 340 -1.32 -11.92 9.44
CA ILE A 340 -2.74 -11.75 9.80
C ILE A 340 -3.38 -10.87 8.74
N ILE A 341 -4.28 -11.43 7.96
CA ILE A 341 -4.95 -10.75 6.84
C ILE A 341 -6.47 -10.69 7.05
N GLY A 342 -7.14 -9.79 6.36
CA GLY A 342 -8.59 -9.60 6.46
C GLY A 342 -9.00 -8.16 6.17
N GLN A 343 -10.29 -7.94 6.01
CA GLN A 343 -10.85 -6.61 5.76
C GLN A 343 -10.56 -5.61 6.88
N ASN A 344 -10.69 -4.32 6.58
CA ASN A 344 -10.62 -3.28 7.59
C ASN A 344 -11.76 -3.47 8.62
N GLY A 345 -11.44 -3.27 9.92
CA GLY A 345 -12.38 -3.54 11.02
C GLY A 345 -12.53 -5.02 11.41
N ALA A 346 -11.75 -5.95 10.85
CA ALA A 346 -11.79 -7.37 11.24
C ALA A 346 -11.26 -7.67 12.66
N GLY A 347 -10.63 -6.69 13.33
CA GLY A 347 -10.06 -6.84 14.67
C GLY A 347 -8.57 -7.18 14.71
N LYS A 348 -7.86 -7.12 13.57
CA LYS A 348 -6.43 -7.48 13.44
C LYS A 348 -5.53 -6.65 14.39
N THR A 349 -5.57 -5.32 14.26
CA THR A 349 -4.81 -4.38 15.11
C THR A 349 -5.19 -4.52 16.59
N THR A 350 -6.47 -4.75 16.89
CA THR A 350 -6.93 -5.01 18.26
C THR A 350 -6.29 -6.26 18.84
N LEU A 351 -6.25 -7.35 18.06
CA LEU A 351 -5.60 -8.60 18.48
C LEU A 351 -4.12 -8.38 18.80
N VAL A 352 -3.35 -7.77 17.92
CA VAL A 352 -1.91 -7.57 18.15
C VAL A 352 -1.63 -6.60 19.31
N LYS A 353 -2.48 -5.59 19.54
CA LYS A 353 -2.42 -4.73 20.72
C LYS A 353 -2.67 -5.49 22.02
N LEU A 354 -3.56 -6.49 22.02
CA LEU A 354 -3.79 -7.40 23.15
C LEU A 354 -2.58 -8.31 23.39
N LEU A 355 -1.94 -8.86 22.33
CA LEU A 355 -0.71 -9.65 22.44
C LEU A 355 0.44 -8.85 23.03
N LYS A 356 0.53 -7.55 22.72
CA LYS A 356 1.51 -6.63 23.30
C LYS A 356 1.16 -6.18 24.72
N GLY A 357 -0.08 -6.41 25.18
CA GLY A 357 -0.57 -5.93 26.48
C GLY A 357 -0.94 -4.44 26.50
N LEU A 358 -1.02 -3.80 25.33
CA LEU A 358 -1.53 -2.41 25.17
C LEU A 358 -3.03 -2.32 25.50
N LEU A 359 -3.76 -3.40 25.28
CA LEU A 359 -5.18 -3.55 25.63
C LEU A 359 -5.33 -4.73 26.59
N LYS A 360 -6.39 -4.74 27.37
CA LYS A 360 -6.74 -5.87 28.24
C LYS A 360 -8.04 -6.49 27.74
N PRO A 361 -8.13 -7.83 27.69
CA PRO A 361 -9.35 -8.50 27.23
C PRO A 361 -10.51 -8.26 28.22
N VAL A 362 -11.73 -8.28 27.68
CA VAL A 362 -12.96 -8.27 28.50
C VAL A 362 -13.16 -9.63 29.15
N SER A 363 -12.91 -10.69 28.39
CA SER A 363 -12.89 -12.08 28.90
C SER A 363 -11.87 -12.93 28.15
N GLY A 364 -11.61 -14.13 28.65
CA GLY A 364 -10.61 -15.03 28.11
C GLY A 364 -9.20 -14.72 28.63
N LYS A 365 -8.19 -15.42 28.07
CA LYS A 365 -6.81 -15.31 28.51
C LYS A 365 -5.83 -15.39 27.34
N ILE A 366 -4.69 -14.70 27.52
CA ILE A 366 -3.55 -14.78 26.62
C ILE A 366 -2.35 -15.29 27.44
N TYR A 367 -1.70 -16.32 26.93
CA TYR A 367 -0.48 -16.86 27.48
C TYR A 367 0.68 -16.60 26.53
N PHE A 368 1.79 -16.13 27.05
CA PHE A 368 3.06 -16.01 26.33
C PHE A 368 4.05 -17.00 26.95
N ARG A 369 4.52 -17.97 26.16
CA ARG A 369 5.40 -19.06 26.60
C ARG A 369 4.88 -19.78 27.86
N GLY A 370 3.57 -20.04 27.90
CA GLY A 370 2.90 -20.69 29.00
C GLY A 370 2.53 -19.79 30.18
N GLU A 371 3.00 -18.55 30.26
CA GLU A 371 2.67 -17.60 31.31
C GLU A 371 1.50 -16.70 30.95
N ASP A 372 0.50 -16.57 31.83
CA ASP A 372 -0.63 -15.66 31.67
C ASP A 372 -0.12 -14.21 31.71
N ILE A 373 -0.39 -13.44 30.63
CA ILE A 373 0.06 -12.04 30.52
C ILE A 373 -0.95 -11.02 31.06
N SER A 374 -2.10 -11.45 31.59
CA SER A 374 -3.18 -10.55 32.06
C SER A 374 -2.72 -9.58 33.15
N GLY A 375 -1.78 -10.02 33.99
CA GLY A 375 -1.18 -9.21 35.06
C GLY A 375 0.08 -8.44 34.66
N LYS A 376 0.60 -8.64 33.43
CA LYS A 376 1.84 -7.99 32.98
C LYS A 376 1.56 -6.60 32.41
N THR A 377 2.46 -5.67 32.69
CA THR A 377 2.43 -4.35 32.06
C THR A 377 3.14 -4.38 30.70
N VAL A 378 2.89 -3.37 29.86
CA VAL A 378 3.59 -3.21 28.58
C VAL A 378 5.11 -3.19 28.75
N ALA A 379 5.59 -2.53 29.81
CA ALA A 379 7.03 -2.46 30.13
C ALA A 379 7.63 -3.84 30.45
N MET A 380 6.90 -4.71 31.18
CA MET A 380 7.35 -6.08 31.47
C MET A 380 7.44 -6.95 30.21
N LEU A 381 6.63 -6.68 29.21
CA LEU A 381 6.63 -7.40 27.93
C LEU A 381 7.59 -6.78 26.91
N ALA A 382 8.11 -5.57 27.13
CA ALA A 382 8.87 -4.80 26.15
C ALA A 382 10.13 -5.50 25.66
N GLY A 383 10.85 -6.19 26.56
CA GLY A 383 12.05 -6.93 26.20
C GLY A 383 11.80 -8.22 25.40
N ASN A 384 10.56 -8.73 25.39
CA ASN A 384 10.21 -9.99 24.70
C ASN A 384 9.38 -9.78 23.44
N VAL A 385 8.48 -8.78 23.45
CA VAL A 385 7.54 -8.51 22.35
C VAL A 385 7.72 -7.08 21.87
N GLY A 386 8.29 -6.92 20.69
CA GLY A 386 8.38 -5.65 19.97
C GLY A 386 7.10 -5.38 19.19
N TYR A 387 6.68 -4.12 19.08
CA TYR A 387 5.51 -3.72 18.31
C TYR A 387 5.80 -2.44 17.54
N VAL A 388 5.62 -2.48 16.23
CA VAL A 388 5.73 -1.33 15.33
C VAL A 388 4.33 -0.87 14.97
N PHE A 389 4.03 0.39 15.26
CA PHE A 389 2.72 0.99 15.01
C PHE A 389 2.44 1.21 13.52
N GLN A 390 1.18 1.20 13.14
CA GLN A 390 0.74 1.50 11.78
C GLN A 390 1.17 2.91 11.35
N ASN A 391 0.95 3.91 12.19
CA ASN A 391 1.45 5.27 11.96
C ASN A 391 2.76 5.48 12.74
N PRO A 392 3.89 5.79 12.07
CA PRO A 392 5.17 6.02 12.74
C PRO A 392 5.14 7.24 13.67
N ASP A 393 4.29 8.24 13.39
CA ASP A 393 4.19 9.46 14.20
C ASP A 393 3.58 9.19 15.59
N ASP A 394 2.88 8.06 15.79
CA ASP A 394 2.40 7.61 17.10
C ASP A 394 3.51 6.92 17.94
N GLN A 395 4.67 6.64 17.34
CA GLN A 395 5.78 5.92 17.95
C GLN A 395 7.01 6.80 18.14
N ILE A 396 7.34 7.63 17.16
CA ILE A 396 8.55 8.47 17.13
C ILE A 396 8.35 9.71 18.00
N PHE A 397 9.35 10.06 18.85
CA PHE A 397 9.29 11.23 19.72
C PHE A 397 10.66 11.89 19.99
N LYS A 398 11.78 11.32 19.50
CA LYS A 398 13.11 11.94 19.60
C LYS A 398 13.40 12.88 18.45
N TYR A 399 14.40 13.75 18.65
CA TYR A 399 14.80 14.77 17.69
C TYR A 399 15.92 14.33 16.74
N ASN A 400 16.45 13.14 16.89
CA ASN A 400 17.34 12.51 15.92
C ASN A 400 17.12 11.01 15.85
N VAL A 401 17.43 10.43 14.68
CA VAL A 401 17.19 9.02 14.37
C VAL A 401 17.95 8.08 15.32
N MET A 402 19.22 8.39 15.64
CA MET A 402 20.01 7.52 16.52
C MET A 402 19.46 7.45 17.93
N ASP A 403 19.05 8.61 18.50
CA ASP A 403 18.46 8.65 19.85
C ASP A 403 17.10 7.93 19.89
N GLU A 404 16.33 7.99 18.80
CA GLU A 404 15.06 7.28 18.68
C GLU A 404 15.31 5.75 18.70
N ILE A 405 16.28 5.27 17.91
CA ILE A 405 16.58 3.84 17.81
C ILE A 405 17.18 3.31 19.11
N MET A 406 18.02 4.07 19.79
CA MET A 406 18.65 3.66 21.06
C MET A 406 17.70 3.70 22.25
N PHE A 407 16.59 4.43 22.16
CA PHE A 407 15.68 4.63 23.32
C PHE A 407 15.09 3.32 23.84
N GLY A 408 14.58 2.45 22.97
CA GLY A 408 14.03 1.14 23.35
C GLY A 408 15.05 0.25 24.06
N PRO A 409 16.20 -0.04 23.44
CA PRO A 409 17.28 -0.84 24.04
C PRO A 409 17.70 -0.36 25.43
N MET A 410 17.92 0.94 25.60
CA MET A 410 18.31 1.52 26.89
C MET A 410 17.25 1.31 27.98
N ASN A 411 15.96 1.47 27.64
CA ASN A 411 14.87 1.33 28.61
C ASN A 411 14.58 -0.11 29.02
N ILE A 412 14.94 -1.11 28.20
CA ILE A 412 14.85 -2.53 28.60
C ILE A 412 16.08 -3.00 29.37
N GLY A 413 17.04 -2.10 29.68
CA GLY A 413 18.22 -2.38 30.47
C GLY A 413 19.41 -2.92 29.70
N MET A 414 19.47 -2.75 28.38
CA MET A 414 20.65 -3.06 27.58
C MET A 414 21.77 -2.06 27.91
N ASP A 415 23.00 -2.55 28.02
CA ASP A 415 24.14 -1.66 28.25
C ASP A 415 24.37 -0.74 27.02
N SER A 416 24.92 0.46 27.24
CA SER A 416 25.01 1.51 26.21
C SER A 416 25.81 1.08 24.98
N LYS A 417 26.88 0.27 25.16
CA LYS A 417 27.71 -0.18 24.04
C LYS A 417 26.94 -1.16 23.15
N ARG A 418 26.28 -2.15 23.77
CA ARG A 418 25.44 -3.10 23.06
C ARG A 418 24.25 -2.41 22.39
N ALA A 419 23.61 -1.45 23.09
CA ALA A 419 22.51 -0.66 22.51
C ALA A 419 22.96 0.12 21.25
N GLU A 420 24.17 0.68 21.25
CA GLU A 420 24.73 1.35 20.09
C GLU A 420 25.04 0.36 18.95
N GLU A 421 25.60 -0.81 19.25
CA GLU A 421 25.88 -1.86 18.26
C GLU A 421 24.59 -2.35 17.59
N GLU A 422 23.54 -2.64 18.35
CA GLU A 422 22.24 -3.07 17.81
C GLU A 422 21.54 -1.92 17.05
N ALA A 423 21.67 -0.68 17.50
CA ALA A 423 21.12 0.48 16.78
C ALA A 423 21.79 0.66 15.41
N ARG A 424 23.12 0.55 15.32
CA ARG A 424 23.84 0.63 14.04
C ARG A 424 23.45 -0.50 13.10
N ARG A 425 23.29 -1.71 13.63
CA ARG A 425 22.80 -2.85 12.86
C ARG A 425 21.38 -2.63 12.35
N ALA A 426 20.49 -2.07 13.17
CA ALA A 426 19.13 -1.74 12.76
C ALA A 426 19.09 -0.66 11.68
N LEU A 427 19.96 0.38 11.77
CA LEU A 427 20.14 1.39 10.74
C LEU A 427 20.56 0.78 9.39
N GLU A 428 21.52 -0.15 9.42
CA GLU A 428 21.97 -0.85 8.22
C GLU A 428 20.85 -1.71 7.62
N LEU A 429 20.17 -2.51 8.43
CA LEU A 429 19.07 -3.37 7.98
C LEU A 429 17.89 -2.59 7.38
N THR A 430 17.63 -1.38 7.86
CA THR A 430 16.53 -0.53 7.41
C THR A 430 16.93 0.49 6.33
N GLY A 431 18.22 0.50 5.92
CA GLY A 431 18.71 1.42 4.88
C GLY A 431 18.84 2.88 5.33
N LEU A 432 18.89 3.15 6.65
CA LEU A 432 18.96 4.48 7.23
C LEU A 432 20.39 4.94 7.57
N THR A 433 21.41 4.19 7.17
CA THR A 433 22.83 4.56 7.38
C THR A 433 23.12 5.94 6.78
N GLY A 434 23.75 6.81 7.58
CA GLY A 434 24.04 8.20 7.22
C GLY A 434 22.98 9.22 7.64
N LYS A 435 21.83 8.75 8.21
CA LYS A 435 20.74 9.59 8.70
C LYS A 435 20.67 9.68 10.23
N GLU A 436 21.70 9.22 10.92
CA GLU A 436 21.75 9.10 12.38
C GLU A 436 21.43 10.42 13.13
N LYS A 437 21.83 11.55 12.54
CA LYS A 437 21.71 12.90 13.11
C LYS A 437 20.49 13.67 12.59
N GLU A 438 19.78 13.14 11.60
CA GLU A 438 18.60 13.80 11.06
C GLU A 438 17.44 13.74 12.06
N ASN A 439 16.60 14.78 12.03
CA ASN A 439 15.36 14.76 12.79
C ASN A 439 14.37 13.83 12.08
N PRO A 440 13.81 12.80 12.75
CA PRO A 440 12.84 11.91 12.13
C PRO A 440 11.64 12.61 11.50
N TYR A 441 11.20 13.74 12.03
CA TYR A 441 10.06 14.49 11.49
C TYR A 441 10.39 15.27 10.20
N ASP A 442 11.67 15.44 9.88
CA ASP A 442 12.12 16.02 8.60
C ASP A 442 12.29 14.95 7.51
N LEU A 443 12.20 13.66 7.87
CA LEU A 443 12.26 12.54 6.95
C LEU A 443 10.93 12.35 6.20
N GLU A 444 10.99 11.72 5.04
CA GLU A 444 9.79 11.29 4.32
C GLU A 444 9.07 10.16 5.08
N LEU A 445 7.77 9.95 4.80
CA LEU A 445 6.93 9.00 5.54
C LEU A 445 7.52 7.57 5.52
N TYR A 446 8.05 7.14 4.38
CA TYR A 446 8.67 5.81 4.26
C TYR A 446 9.92 5.67 5.15
N GLU A 447 10.75 6.72 5.29
CA GLU A 447 11.94 6.73 6.15
C GLU A 447 11.56 6.79 7.63
N ARG A 448 10.51 7.57 7.98
CA ARG A 448 9.96 7.55 9.34
C ARG A 448 9.48 6.16 9.71
N LYS A 449 8.80 5.46 8.79
CA LYS A 449 8.37 4.08 9.02
C LYS A 449 9.55 3.12 9.23
N MET A 450 10.60 3.26 8.42
CA MET A 450 11.84 2.51 8.63
C MET A 450 12.53 2.86 9.95
N THR A 451 12.48 4.13 10.41
CA THR A 451 12.98 4.55 11.72
C THR A 451 12.20 3.87 12.85
N ALA A 452 10.87 3.82 12.75
CA ALA A 452 10.02 3.13 13.72
C ALA A 452 10.30 1.60 13.75
N ILE A 453 10.54 0.98 12.59
CA ILE A 453 10.95 -0.44 12.52
C ILE A 453 12.33 -0.61 13.17
N ALA A 454 13.30 0.25 12.84
CA ALA A 454 14.67 0.19 13.38
C ALA A 454 14.71 0.29 14.91
N SER A 455 13.88 1.18 15.51
CA SER A 455 13.83 1.38 16.97
C SER A 455 13.37 0.12 17.72
N VAL A 456 12.49 -0.68 17.10
CA VAL A 456 12.04 -1.95 17.69
C VAL A 456 13.02 -3.10 17.37
N LEU A 457 13.61 -3.11 16.17
CA LEU A 457 14.64 -4.11 15.80
C LEU A 457 15.85 -4.07 16.75
N ALA A 458 16.29 -2.86 17.10
CA ALA A 458 17.42 -2.67 18.01
C ALA A 458 17.19 -3.23 19.41
N MET A 459 15.94 -3.45 19.82
CA MET A 459 15.59 -4.09 21.10
C MET A 459 15.88 -5.60 21.11
N ASP A 460 16.12 -6.21 19.95
CA ASP A 460 16.42 -7.65 19.76
C ASP A 460 15.40 -8.61 20.41
N THR A 461 14.12 -8.25 20.40
CA THR A 461 13.02 -9.01 21.03
C THR A 461 12.82 -10.39 20.38
N ASP A 462 12.20 -11.33 21.12
CA ASP A 462 11.87 -12.68 20.62
C ASP A 462 10.70 -12.70 19.64
N VAL A 463 9.79 -11.75 19.81
CA VAL A 463 8.63 -11.54 18.95
C VAL A 463 8.66 -10.14 18.39
N LEU A 464 8.49 -10.00 17.09
CA LEU A 464 8.29 -8.72 16.41
C LEU A 464 6.89 -8.68 15.79
N ILE A 465 6.09 -7.68 16.17
CA ILE A 465 4.78 -7.40 15.59
C ILE A 465 4.90 -6.17 14.70
N LEU A 466 4.47 -6.30 13.45
CA LEU A 466 4.46 -5.25 12.43
C LEU A 466 3.02 -4.94 12.03
N ASP A 467 2.53 -3.74 12.34
CA ASP A 467 1.18 -3.32 11.94
C ASP A 467 1.26 -2.52 10.64
N GLU A 468 0.88 -3.15 9.53
CA GLU A 468 0.89 -2.60 8.18
C GLU A 468 2.25 -1.96 7.76
N PRO A 469 3.35 -2.72 7.81
CA PRO A 469 4.69 -2.19 7.58
C PRO A 469 4.94 -1.75 6.14
N THR A 470 4.19 -2.26 5.17
CA THR A 470 4.40 -2.03 3.73
C THR A 470 3.71 -0.77 3.20
N ILE A 471 2.86 -0.11 4.00
CA ILE A 471 2.24 1.17 3.61
C ILE A 471 3.31 2.23 3.39
N ALA A 472 3.19 3.00 2.30
CA ALA A 472 4.13 4.03 1.84
C ALA A 472 5.53 3.50 1.46
N GLN A 473 5.71 2.18 1.35
CA GLN A 473 6.97 1.59 0.92
C GLN A 473 6.94 1.28 -0.56
N ASP A 474 7.96 1.77 -1.27
CA ASP A 474 8.22 1.36 -2.64
C ASP A 474 8.77 -0.09 -2.71
N TRP A 475 9.09 -0.56 -3.90
CA TRP A 475 9.64 -1.91 -4.08
C TRP A 475 10.90 -2.18 -3.23
N LYS A 476 11.83 -1.22 -3.17
CA LYS A 476 13.06 -1.38 -2.35
C LYS A 476 12.73 -1.49 -0.86
N GLY A 477 11.84 -0.64 -0.36
CA GLY A 477 11.38 -0.68 1.02
C GLY A 477 10.70 -2.02 1.36
N ARG A 478 9.86 -2.55 0.46
CA ARG A 478 9.24 -3.87 0.60
C ARG A 478 10.28 -4.99 0.64
N GLN A 479 11.31 -4.94 -0.22
CA GLN A 479 12.42 -5.92 -0.20
C GLN A 479 13.20 -5.88 1.12
N ILE A 480 13.45 -4.69 1.67
CA ILE A 480 14.08 -4.52 2.99
C ILE A 480 13.23 -5.19 4.07
N ILE A 481 11.93 -4.91 4.12
CA ILE A 481 11.02 -5.51 5.11
C ILE A 481 10.97 -7.04 4.97
N GLY A 482 10.86 -7.56 3.76
CA GLY A 482 10.93 -9.00 3.48
C GLY A 482 12.26 -9.63 3.96
N GLY A 483 13.39 -8.95 3.73
CA GLY A 483 14.70 -9.36 4.22
C GLY A 483 14.77 -9.40 5.75
N ILE A 484 14.20 -8.42 6.43
CA ILE A 484 14.09 -8.37 7.90
C ILE A 484 13.27 -9.57 8.41
N ILE A 485 12.10 -9.84 7.82
CA ILE A 485 11.24 -10.97 8.20
C ILE A 485 12.00 -12.29 8.09
N ARG A 486 12.65 -12.55 6.95
CA ARG A 486 13.45 -13.78 6.73
C ARG A 486 14.61 -13.90 7.72
N SER A 487 15.39 -12.84 7.91
CA SER A 487 16.52 -12.83 8.84
C SER A 487 16.11 -13.11 10.29
N LEU A 488 14.97 -12.59 10.73
CA LEU A 488 14.44 -12.84 12.07
C LEU A 488 13.91 -14.27 12.21
N SER A 489 13.21 -14.78 11.19
CA SER A 489 12.73 -16.17 11.15
C SER A 489 13.88 -17.19 11.20
N GLU A 490 14.95 -16.98 10.44
CA GLU A 490 16.17 -17.81 10.45
C GLU A 490 16.85 -17.82 11.83
N ARG A 491 16.72 -16.74 12.59
CA ARG A 491 17.19 -16.63 13.98
C ARG A 491 16.22 -17.25 15.00
N GLY A 492 15.13 -17.88 14.55
CA GLY A 492 14.11 -18.52 15.39
C GLY A 492 13.20 -17.55 16.14
N LYS A 493 13.09 -16.29 15.69
CA LYS A 493 12.18 -15.29 16.24
C LYS A 493 10.83 -15.35 15.53
N LEU A 494 9.76 -15.11 16.28
CA LEU A 494 8.41 -15.00 15.70
C LEU A 494 8.21 -13.60 15.12
N VAL A 495 7.85 -13.53 13.85
CA VAL A 495 7.36 -12.29 13.23
C VAL A 495 5.86 -12.41 12.96
N ILE A 496 5.08 -11.47 13.47
CA ILE A 496 3.65 -11.34 13.20
C ILE A 496 3.46 -10.06 12.41
N ALA A 497 2.82 -10.10 11.25
CA ALA A 497 2.52 -8.89 10.49
C ALA A 497 1.06 -8.81 10.08
N ILE A 498 0.47 -7.63 10.20
CA ILE A 498 -0.81 -7.31 9.58
C ILE A 498 -0.52 -6.74 8.20
N LEU A 499 -1.16 -7.28 7.17
CA LEU A 499 -0.86 -6.96 5.78
C LEU A 499 -2.14 -6.94 4.91
N HIS A 500 -2.08 -6.14 3.83
CA HIS A 500 -3.11 -6.04 2.80
C HIS A 500 -2.62 -6.45 1.40
N ASP A 501 -1.33 -6.78 1.27
CA ASP A 501 -0.69 -7.19 0.03
C ASP A 501 -0.51 -8.72 0.02
N MET A 502 -1.33 -9.40 -0.75
CA MET A 502 -1.37 -10.86 -0.76
C MET A 502 -0.14 -11.49 -1.43
N ASP A 503 0.46 -10.80 -2.41
CA ASP A 503 1.70 -11.27 -3.04
C ASP A 503 2.88 -11.14 -2.09
N PHE A 504 2.99 -10.03 -1.35
CA PHE A 504 4.00 -9.88 -0.30
C PHE A 504 3.83 -10.93 0.81
N VAL A 505 2.57 -11.25 1.20
CA VAL A 505 2.28 -12.32 2.16
C VAL A 505 2.74 -13.67 1.62
N ALA A 506 2.41 -13.99 0.38
CA ALA A 506 2.78 -15.24 -0.27
C ALA A 506 4.30 -15.44 -0.40
N GLU A 507 5.05 -14.35 -0.60
CA GLU A 507 6.51 -14.36 -0.74
C GLU A 507 7.27 -14.50 0.59
N ASN A 508 6.72 -14.01 1.72
CA ASN A 508 7.47 -13.79 2.95
C ASN A 508 6.95 -14.51 4.19
N PHE A 509 5.75 -15.14 4.13
CA PHE A 509 5.14 -15.78 5.30
C PHE A 509 4.79 -17.25 5.06
N GLU A 510 5.18 -18.10 6.02
CA GLU A 510 4.85 -19.53 5.98
C GLU A 510 3.42 -19.78 6.45
N ARG A 511 2.94 -18.99 7.42
CA ARG A 511 1.62 -19.15 8.01
C ARG A 511 0.78 -17.90 7.77
N VAL A 512 -0.48 -18.13 7.45
CA VAL A 512 -1.48 -17.08 7.17
C VAL A 512 -2.72 -17.33 8.00
N ILE A 513 -3.23 -16.26 8.62
CA ILE A 513 -4.47 -16.27 9.40
C ILE A 513 -5.43 -15.26 8.78
N ILE A 514 -6.61 -15.73 8.35
CA ILE A 514 -7.68 -14.87 7.87
C ILE A 514 -8.60 -14.51 9.02
N MET A 515 -8.79 -13.21 9.24
CA MET A 515 -9.74 -12.68 10.21
C MET A 515 -10.87 -11.91 9.53
N ALA A 516 -12.11 -12.12 10.00
CA ALA A 516 -13.26 -11.29 9.65
C ALA A 516 -14.24 -11.23 10.83
N HIS A 517 -14.87 -10.07 11.03
CA HIS A 517 -15.90 -9.85 12.06
C HIS A 517 -15.50 -10.30 13.48
N GLY A 518 -14.21 -10.16 13.81
CA GLY A 518 -13.67 -10.50 15.13
C GLY A 518 -13.40 -11.98 15.35
N GLN A 519 -13.41 -12.79 14.31
CA GLN A 519 -13.18 -14.24 14.35
C GLN A 519 -12.09 -14.67 13.36
N VAL A 520 -11.46 -15.83 13.62
CA VAL A 520 -10.58 -16.51 12.68
C VAL A 520 -11.43 -17.33 11.71
N LEU A 521 -11.28 -17.10 10.41
CA LEU A 521 -11.94 -17.86 9.36
C LEU A 521 -11.08 -18.99 8.82
N ALA A 522 -9.78 -18.78 8.73
CA ALA A 522 -8.80 -19.75 8.26
C ALA A 522 -7.46 -19.53 8.97
N ASP A 523 -6.73 -20.62 9.19
CA ASP A 523 -5.40 -20.64 9.79
C ASP A 523 -4.63 -21.84 9.24
N GLY A 524 -3.48 -21.62 8.62
CA GLY A 524 -2.72 -22.68 7.96
C GLY A 524 -1.52 -22.15 7.18
N THR A 525 -0.96 -22.99 6.31
CA THR A 525 0.08 -22.53 5.38
C THR A 525 -0.49 -21.50 4.41
N ALA A 526 0.35 -20.61 3.88
CA ALA A 526 -0.09 -19.61 2.91
C ALA A 526 -0.86 -20.28 1.74
N ARG A 527 -0.38 -21.43 1.24
CA ARG A 527 -1.02 -22.18 0.15
C ARG A 527 -2.41 -22.67 0.54
N ASP A 528 -2.54 -23.33 1.70
CA ASP A 528 -3.82 -23.91 2.13
C ASP A 528 -4.86 -22.81 2.39
N VAL A 529 -4.43 -21.69 2.92
CA VAL A 529 -5.30 -20.55 3.24
C VAL A 529 -5.77 -19.84 1.96
N PHE A 530 -4.88 -19.58 1.00
CA PHE A 530 -5.25 -18.93 -0.25
C PHE A 530 -6.07 -19.83 -1.20
N MET A 531 -6.16 -21.13 -0.94
CA MET A 531 -7.08 -22.06 -1.64
C MET A 531 -8.50 -22.06 -1.06
N GLN A 532 -8.75 -21.38 0.07
CA GLN A 532 -10.07 -21.34 0.72
C GLN A 532 -10.93 -20.17 0.21
N ASP A 533 -11.52 -20.32 -0.98
CA ASP A 533 -12.32 -19.28 -1.65
C ASP A 533 -13.39 -18.65 -0.76
N GLU A 534 -14.12 -19.47 0.01
CA GLU A 534 -15.18 -18.99 0.92
C GLU A 534 -14.63 -18.09 2.04
N ALA A 535 -13.45 -18.42 2.58
CA ALA A 535 -12.81 -17.62 3.62
C ALA A 535 -12.31 -16.29 3.05
N LEU A 536 -11.66 -16.32 1.88
CA LEU A 536 -11.20 -15.13 1.18
C LEU A 536 -12.37 -14.19 0.85
N LYS A 537 -13.44 -14.71 0.25
CA LYS A 537 -14.62 -13.94 -0.10
C LYS A 537 -15.29 -13.30 1.14
N LYS A 538 -15.44 -14.04 2.24
CA LYS A 538 -16.00 -13.49 3.50
C LYS A 538 -15.10 -12.41 4.11
N ALA A 539 -13.80 -12.51 3.94
CA ALA A 539 -12.83 -11.55 4.41
C ALA A 539 -12.53 -10.41 3.40
N ARG A 540 -13.20 -10.40 2.23
CA ARG A 540 -13.01 -9.44 1.13
C ARG A 540 -11.56 -9.38 0.65
N LEU A 541 -10.94 -10.55 0.50
CA LEU A 541 -9.57 -10.72 0.05
C LEU A 541 -9.51 -11.35 -1.34
N GLN A 542 -8.43 -11.07 -2.05
CA GLN A 542 -8.10 -11.67 -3.33
C GLN A 542 -6.97 -12.70 -3.17
N LYS A 543 -6.85 -13.61 -4.13
CA LYS A 543 -5.70 -14.50 -4.24
C LYS A 543 -4.46 -13.74 -4.73
N PRO A 544 -3.24 -14.21 -4.40
CA PRO A 544 -2.02 -13.73 -5.05
C PRO A 544 -2.11 -13.84 -6.58
N TYR A 545 -1.46 -12.93 -7.30
CA TYR A 545 -1.56 -12.85 -8.77
C TYR A 545 -1.14 -14.13 -9.48
N MET A 546 -0.13 -14.84 -8.96
CA MET A 546 0.29 -16.12 -9.55
C MET A 546 -0.75 -17.23 -9.39
N MET A 547 -1.53 -17.22 -8.30
CA MET A 547 -2.66 -18.15 -8.16
C MET A 547 -3.78 -17.81 -9.13
N GLN A 548 -4.11 -16.51 -9.30
CA GLN A 548 -5.10 -16.07 -10.28
C GLN A 548 -4.71 -16.52 -11.71
N LEU A 549 -3.45 -16.32 -12.11
CA LEU A 549 -2.95 -16.78 -13.40
C LEU A 549 -3.03 -18.29 -13.53
N GLY A 550 -2.64 -19.03 -12.49
CA GLY A 550 -2.70 -20.50 -12.47
C GLY A 550 -4.12 -21.04 -12.64
N GLU A 551 -5.11 -20.39 -12.04
CA GLU A 551 -6.53 -20.75 -12.21
C GLU A 551 -7.02 -20.55 -13.65
N VAL A 552 -6.67 -19.42 -14.28
CA VAL A 552 -7.03 -19.12 -15.66
C VAL A 552 -6.33 -20.09 -16.63
N LEU A 553 -5.10 -20.52 -16.33
CA LEU A 553 -4.36 -21.51 -17.12
C LEU A 553 -4.76 -22.95 -16.83
N GLY A 554 -5.60 -23.19 -15.79
CA GLY A 554 -6.06 -24.53 -15.42
C GLY A 554 -5.00 -25.39 -14.74
N TYR A 555 -4.07 -24.78 -14.00
CA TYR A 555 -3.07 -25.53 -13.24
C TYR A 555 -3.72 -26.35 -12.11
N GLU A 556 -3.34 -27.62 -11.98
CA GLU A 556 -3.78 -28.47 -10.86
C GLU A 556 -3.15 -28.04 -9.52
N ARG A 557 -1.96 -27.45 -9.58
CA ARG A 557 -1.22 -26.97 -8.40
C ARG A 557 -1.32 -25.45 -8.27
N ALA A 558 -1.64 -24.98 -7.08
CA ALA A 558 -1.58 -23.55 -6.75
C ALA A 558 -0.12 -23.09 -6.58
N TYR A 559 0.34 -22.18 -7.42
CA TYR A 559 1.63 -21.52 -7.31
C TYR A 559 1.46 -20.17 -6.62
N LEU A 560 2.24 -19.91 -5.58
CA LEU A 560 2.16 -18.67 -4.82
C LEU A 560 3.00 -17.54 -5.41
N THR A 561 4.14 -17.88 -6.03
CA THR A 561 5.12 -16.91 -6.53
C THR A 561 5.60 -17.26 -7.94
N VAL A 562 6.16 -16.26 -8.63
CA VAL A 562 6.79 -16.47 -9.95
C VAL A 562 7.92 -17.51 -9.85
N ASP A 563 8.75 -17.43 -8.80
CA ASP A 563 9.88 -18.34 -8.60
C ASP A 563 9.43 -19.80 -8.44
N GLU A 564 8.28 -20.05 -7.82
CA GLU A 564 7.74 -21.41 -7.72
C GLU A 564 7.36 -22.00 -9.10
N ILE A 565 6.76 -21.19 -9.97
CA ILE A 565 6.43 -21.62 -11.33
C ILE A 565 7.71 -21.96 -12.09
N LEU A 566 8.70 -21.05 -12.06
CA LEU A 566 9.94 -21.20 -12.81
C LEU A 566 10.76 -22.41 -12.34
N ARG A 567 10.87 -22.66 -11.02
CA ARG A 567 11.60 -23.83 -10.48
C ARG A 567 10.97 -25.16 -10.86
N ASN A 568 9.63 -25.23 -10.90
CA ASN A 568 8.93 -26.48 -11.27
C ASN A 568 8.89 -26.75 -12.78
N GLN A 569 9.29 -25.79 -13.60
CA GLN A 569 9.42 -25.99 -15.05
C GLN A 569 10.79 -26.52 -15.47
N VAL A 570 11.81 -26.35 -14.63
CA VAL A 570 13.19 -26.83 -14.86
C VAL A 570 13.39 -28.26 -14.40
N SER A 571 12.49 -28.82 -13.58
CA SER A 571 12.48 -30.21 -13.10
C SER A 571 11.53 -31.07 -13.95
#